data_5369215b849275006017034a21060e5f
#
_entry.id   5369215b849275006017034a21060e5f
#
_cell.length_a   1.000
_cell.length_b   1.000
_cell.length_c   1.000
_cell.angle_alpha   90.00
_cell.angle_beta   90.00
_cell.angle_gamma   90.00
#
_symmetry.space_group_name_H-M   'P 1'
#
loop_
_entity.id
_entity.type
_entity.pdbx_description
1 polymer ?
#
loop_
_entity_poly.entity_id
_entity_poly.type
_entity_poly.pdbx_seq_one_letter_code
_entity_poly.pdbx_strand_id
1 'polypeptide(L)'
;MTIMNDETREFVAMHRNEDVRELALKAKRVEGLDLPLALDQIAGWQIARKKLPQWASCEGIVYPPHISMEQCSSQFTAQYKSEIAQTLLAPAATVRARVSDSGESVMQTAKSAFQLSDSPESDTLVAKRAMVDLTGGFGVDFSYLARGFSQATYVERQRHLCDLAEHNMAALGLDQARIVCGDGVEYLRQMGPVDFIYLDPARRDEHGSRTYAIEDCTPNVFELRDLLLAKSQYTLVKLSPMLDWRKAVADFDGTVREVHIVATGNECKELLLVLGQQMHEEPSAPRVFCVNDNQRIDYDSAAYTQGLRIGGKPLPEAKNYLYEPNASIMKAGCFDLVEERFGVTQVGPSSHLFVSATPVADFPGRGFAIEAIGGMNKKDIKRLLNGTKQANIAVRNFPLTAPQLRKKLKLADGGPVYLFGTTMQGCDHVLLRTSKI
;
A
#
# COMPACT_ATOMS: atom_id res chain seq x y z
N MET A 1 0.41 13.47 -29.32
CA MET A 1 0.63 12.03 -29.04
C MET A 1 0.68 11.28 -30.36
N THR A 2 1.67 10.42 -30.59
CA THR A 2 1.68 9.56 -31.77
C THR A 2 0.64 8.47 -31.52
N ILE A 3 -0.54 8.60 -32.12
CA ILE A 3 -1.56 7.54 -32.10
C ILE A 3 -0.95 6.35 -32.83
N MET A 4 -0.98 5.16 -32.24
CA MET A 4 -0.53 3.95 -32.92
C MET A 4 -1.32 3.80 -34.22
N ASN A 5 -0.58 3.66 -35.34
CA ASN A 5 -1.21 3.28 -36.60
C ASN A 5 -1.68 1.83 -36.56
N ASP A 6 -2.43 1.41 -37.54
CA ASP A 6 -3.06 0.09 -37.53
C ASP A 6 -2.05 -1.04 -37.59
N GLU A 7 -0.94 -0.91 -38.32
CA GLU A 7 0.16 -1.86 -38.40
C GLU A 7 0.83 -2.08 -37.06
N THR A 8 1.08 -0.99 -36.32
CA THR A 8 1.66 -1.07 -34.95
C THR A 8 0.70 -1.71 -33.97
N ARG A 9 -0.58 -1.37 -34.06
CA ARG A 9 -1.64 -1.96 -33.19
C ARG A 9 -1.81 -3.45 -33.45
N GLU A 10 -1.82 -3.88 -34.71
CA GLU A 10 -1.91 -5.29 -35.09
C GLU A 10 -0.70 -6.07 -34.59
N PHE A 11 0.51 -5.51 -34.75
CA PHE A 11 1.74 -6.12 -34.24
C PHE A 11 1.68 -6.30 -32.70
N VAL A 12 1.27 -5.29 -31.96
CA VAL A 12 1.09 -5.39 -30.50
C VAL A 12 0.09 -6.49 -30.13
N ALA A 13 -1.05 -6.56 -30.81
CA ALA A 13 -2.09 -7.56 -30.53
C ALA A 13 -1.59 -8.99 -30.79
N MET A 14 -0.82 -9.21 -31.85
CA MET A 14 -0.29 -10.54 -32.20
C MET A 14 0.85 -10.97 -31.22
N HIS A 15 1.70 -10.06 -30.81
CA HIS A 15 2.95 -10.38 -30.10
C HIS A 15 2.93 -10.07 -28.60
N ARG A 16 1.82 -9.57 -28.04
CA ARG A 16 1.77 -9.10 -26.64
C ARG A 16 2.12 -10.14 -25.55
N ASN A 17 2.12 -11.43 -25.90
CA ASN A 17 2.47 -12.52 -24.97
C ASN A 17 3.93 -13.01 -25.12
N GLU A 18 4.67 -12.49 -26.09
CA GLU A 18 6.04 -12.90 -26.37
C GLU A 18 7.05 -12.12 -25.54
N ASP A 19 8.26 -12.63 -25.39
CA ASP A 19 9.34 -11.93 -24.70
C ASP A 19 9.77 -10.69 -25.51
N VAL A 20 9.67 -9.51 -24.89
CA VAL A 20 9.95 -8.22 -25.55
C VAL A 20 11.40 -8.14 -26.06
N ARG A 21 12.36 -8.74 -25.34
CA ARG A 21 13.77 -8.71 -25.72
C ARG A 21 14.01 -9.59 -26.94
N GLU A 22 13.38 -10.77 -26.98
CA GLU A 22 13.44 -11.64 -28.14
C GLU A 22 12.78 -11.01 -29.37
N LEU A 23 11.63 -10.35 -29.18
CA LEU A 23 10.97 -9.60 -30.25
C LEU A 23 11.86 -8.49 -30.80
N ALA A 24 12.52 -7.72 -29.95
CA ALA A 24 13.43 -6.64 -30.36
C ALA A 24 14.61 -7.16 -31.21
N LEU A 25 15.08 -8.39 -30.95
CA LEU A 25 16.18 -9.02 -31.69
C LEU A 25 15.72 -9.69 -33.01
N LYS A 26 14.49 -10.20 -33.05
CA LYS A 26 13.99 -11.01 -34.18
C LYS A 26 13.11 -10.21 -35.15
N ALA A 27 12.55 -9.09 -34.72
CA ALA A 27 11.63 -8.32 -35.54
C ALA A 27 12.30 -7.81 -36.82
N LYS A 28 11.75 -8.19 -37.96
CA LYS A 28 12.14 -7.65 -39.26
C LYS A 28 11.54 -6.26 -39.44
N ARG A 29 12.24 -5.41 -40.19
CA ARG A 29 11.71 -4.09 -40.56
C ARG A 29 10.46 -4.28 -41.42
N VAL A 30 9.32 -3.88 -40.88
CA VAL A 30 8.03 -3.88 -41.59
C VAL A 30 7.70 -2.42 -41.92
N GLU A 31 7.28 -2.15 -43.15
CA GLU A 31 6.87 -0.83 -43.57
C GLU A 31 5.64 -0.38 -42.77
N GLY A 32 5.66 0.84 -42.25
CA GLY A 32 4.58 1.36 -41.40
C GLY A 32 4.67 0.99 -39.92
N LEU A 33 5.44 -0.04 -39.53
CA LEU A 33 5.57 -0.44 -38.11
C LEU A 33 6.50 0.49 -37.31
N ASP A 34 5.96 1.14 -36.27
CA ASP A 34 6.77 1.78 -35.24
C ASP A 34 7.17 0.73 -34.19
N LEU A 35 8.27 0.01 -34.46
CA LEU A 35 8.73 -1.08 -33.60
C LEU A 35 9.07 -0.62 -32.17
N PRO A 36 9.78 0.50 -31.93
CA PRO A 36 10.03 1.00 -30.57
C PRO A 36 8.72 1.20 -29.78
N LEU A 37 7.74 1.89 -30.37
CA LEU A 37 6.44 2.09 -29.76
C LEU A 37 5.71 0.76 -29.49
N ALA A 38 5.74 -0.17 -30.46
CA ALA A 38 5.10 -1.48 -30.29
C ALA A 38 5.71 -2.25 -29.11
N LEU A 39 7.04 -2.26 -28.98
CA LEU A 39 7.72 -2.93 -27.87
C LEU A 39 7.41 -2.28 -26.52
N ASP A 40 7.32 -0.96 -26.44
CA ASP A 40 6.91 -0.24 -25.24
C ASP A 40 5.47 -0.61 -24.85
N GLN A 41 4.55 -0.68 -25.82
CA GLN A 41 3.16 -1.07 -25.56
C GLN A 41 3.04 -2.52 -25.09
N ILE A 42 3.79 -3.46 -25.68
CA ILE A 42 3.83 -4.86 -25.27
C ILE A 42 4.37 -4.96 -23.84
N ALA A 43 5.51 -4.31 -23.54
CA ALA A 43 6.08 -4.27 -22.19
C ALA A 43 5.10 -3.68 -21.16
N GLY A 44 4.48 -2.55 -21.50
CA GLY A 44 3.48 -1.89 -20.67
C GLY A 44 2.29 -2.81 -20.36
N TRP A 45 1.73 -3.47 -21.36
CA TRP A 45 0.64 -4.41 -21.20
C TRP A 45 1.02 -5.63 -20.33
N GLN A 46 2.24 -6.18 -20.52
CA GLN A 46 2.73 -7.31 -19.72
C GLN A 46 2.88 -6.97 -18.23
N ILE A 47 3.32 -5.74 -17.92
CA ILE A 47 3.33 -5.22 -16.55
C ILE A 47 1.90 -5.03 -16.04
N ALA A 48 1.03 -4.41 -16.86
CA ALA A 48 -0.35 -4.10 -16.50
C ALA A 48 -1.16 -5.37 -16.18
N ARG A 49 -0.96 -6.48 -16.89
CA ARG A 49 -1.63 -7.77 -16.59
C ARG A 49 -1.49 -8.19 -15.13
N LYS A 50 -0.36 -7.86 -14.50
CA LYS A 50 -0.08 -8.24 -13.10
C LYS A 50 -0.43 -7.11 -12.14
N LYS A 51 -0.14 -5.88 -12.52
CA LYS A 51 -0.20 -4.69 -11.65
C LYS A 51 -1.54 -3.98 -11.74
N LEU A 52 -2.15 -3.95 -12.93
CA LEU A 52 -3.36 -3.22 -13.29
C LEU A 52 -4.30 -4.08 -14.17
N PRO A 53 -4.80 -5.24 -13.69
CA PRO A 53 -5.58 -6.17 -14.51
C PRO A 53 -6.78 -5.54 -15.24
N GLN A 54 -7.49 -4.59 -14.62
CA GLN A 54 -8.62 -3.89 -15.27
C GLN A 54 -8.16 -3.02 -16.45
N TRP A 55 -7.02 -2.33 -16.31
CA TRP A 55 -6.44 -1.58 -17.42
C TRP A 55 -5.99 -2.50 -18.55
N ALA A 56 -5.36 -3.63 -18.22
CA ALA A 56 -4.92 -4.61 -19.22
C ALA A 56 -6.08 -5.30 -19.96
N SER A 57 -7.25 -5.35 -19.36
CA SER A 57 -8.48 -5.88 -20.01
C SER A 57 -9.25 -4.84 -20.84
N CYS A 58 -8.92 -3.55 -20.70
CA CYS A 58 -9.52 -2.48 -21.45
C CYS A 58 -8.78 -2.33 -22.80
N GLU A 59 -9.50 -2.51 -23.90
CA GLU A 59 -8.95 -2.26 -25.23
C GLU A 59 -8.74 -0.77 -25.46
N GLY A 60 -7.68 -0.42 -26.17
CA GLY A 60 -7.35 0.96 -26.49
C GLY A 60 -6.48 1.68 -25.47
N ILE A 61 -6.16 1.09 -24.31
CA ILE A 61 -5.20 1.68 -23.38
C ILE A 61 -3.82 1.84 -24.03
N VAL A 62 -3.25 3.02 -23.87
CA VAL A 62 -1.88 3.34 -24.27
C VAL A 62 -1.01 3.45 -23.04
N TYR A 63 0.09 2.71 -23.02
CA TYR A 63 1.01 2.64 -21.89
C TYR A 63 2.17 3.63 -22.07
N PRO A 64 2.61 4.30 -20.98
CA PRO A 64 3.81 5.13 -21.01
C PRO A 64 5.06 4.25 -21.03
N PRO A 65 6.27 4.86 -21.23
CA PRO A 65 7.52 4.12 -21.12
C PRO A 65 7.64 3.33 -19.81
N HIS A 66 8.40 2.22 -19.88
CA HIS A 66 8.54 1.22 -18.82
C HIS A 66 8.75 1.77 -17.38
N ILE A 67 9.57 2.81 -17.20
CA ILE A 67 9.86 3.42 -15.90
C ILE A 67 8.56 3.93 -15.23
N SER A 68 7.69 4.59 -15.98
CA SER A 68 6.43 5.12 -15.45
C SER A 68 5.48 3.98 -15.02
N MET A 69 5.49 2.86 -15.74
CA MET A 69 4.72 1.67 -15.40
C MET A 69 5.19 1.00 -14.10
N GLU A 70 6.49 1.04 -13.80
CA GLU A 70 7.01 0.50 -12.55
C GLU A 70 6.66 1.38 -11.34
N GLN A 71 6.69 2.70 -11.52
CA GLN A 71 6.47 3.69 -10.46
C GLN A 71 5.00 3.94 -10.14
N CYS A 72 4.07 3.69 -11.06
CA CYS A 72 2.65 3.91 -10.81
C CYS A 72 2.10 3.00 -9.71
N SER A 73 0.98 3.36 -9.12
CA SER A 73 0.24 2.55 -8.15
C SER A 73 -0.18 1.19 -8.75
N SER A 74 -0.33 0.18 -7.90
CA SER A 74 -1.02 -1.05 -8.28
C SER A 74 -2.54 -0.84 -8.27
N GLN A 75 -3.27 -1.71 -8.95
CA GLN A 75 -4.74 -1.69 -8.90
C GLN A 75 -5.25 -1.76 -7.46
N PHE A 76 -4.66 -2.62 -6.62
CA PHE A 76 -5.04 -2.75 -5.22
C PHE A 76 -4.90 -1.43 -4.47
N THR A 77 -3.74 -0.75 -4.58
CA THR A 77 -3.50 0.50 -3.86
C THR A 77 -4.34 1.65 -4.41
N ALA A 78 -4.61 1.68 -5.71
CA ALA A 78 -5.49 2.68 -6.33
C ALA A 78 -6.98 2.48 -5.92
N GLN A 79 -7.46 1.24 -5.90
CA GLN A 79 -8.80 0.90 -5.39
C GLN A 79 -8.94 1.27 -3.91
N TYR A 80 -7.92 0.98 -3.09
CA TYR A 80 -7.94 1.33 -1.68
C TYR A 80 -8.05 2.84 -1.44
N LYS A 81 -7.36 3.68 -2.24
CA LYS A 81 -7.52 5.15 -2.19
C LYS A 81 -8.96 5.58 -2.53
N SER A 82 -9.57 4.93 -3.52
CA SER A 82 -10.97 5.17 -3.85
C SER A 82 -11.91 4.77 -2.70
N GLU A 83 -11.66 3.64 -2.01
CA GLU A 83 -12.41 3.24 -0.83
C GLU A 83 -12.32 4.28 0.29
N ILE A 84 -11.12 4.84 0.54
CA ILE A 84 -10.92 5.93 1.52
C ILE A 84 -11.80 7.12 1.15
N ALA A 85 -11.69 7.63 -0.08
CA ALA A 85 -12.45 8.80 -0.52
C ALA A 85 -13.97 8.61 -0.37
N GLN A 86 -14.48 7.45 -0.76
CA GLN A 86 -15.90 7.11 -0.64
C GLN A 86 -16.35 7.00 0.82
N THR A 87 -15.50 6.43 1.69
CA THR A 87 -15.80 6.27 3.13
C THR A 87 -15.87 7.63 3.83
N LEU A 88 -14.90 8.51 3.56
CA LEU A 88 -14.84 9.84 4.14
C LEU A 88 -16.04 10.72 3.75
N LEU A 89 -16.49 10.58 2.52
CA LEU A 89 -17.59 11.38 1.98
C LEU A 89 -18.97 10.70 2.15
N ALA A 90 -19.05 9.52 2.75
CA ALA A 90 -20.33 8.85 3.00
C ALA A 90 -21.22 9.67 3.94
N PRO A 91 -22.56 9.72 3.73
CA PRO A 91 -23.46 10.39 4.65
C PRO A 91 -23.35 9.83 6.08
N ALA A 92 -23.38 10.68 7.09
CA ALA A 92 -23.23 10.30 8.50
C ALA A 92 -24.19 9.19 8.97
N ALA A 93 -25.37 9.08 8.37
CA ALA A 93 -26.35 8.03 8.64
C ALA A 93 -25.83 6.62 8.25
N THR A 94 -25.05 6.52 7.17
CA THR A 94 -24.45 5.26 6.69
C THR A 94 -23.28 4.83 7.58
N VAL A 95 -22.56 5.78 8.17
CA VAL A 95 -21.43 5.51 9.07
C VAL A 95 -21.91 4.96 10.42
N ARG A 96 -23.00 5.48 10.97
CA ARG A 96 -23.57 5.00 12.26
C ARG A 96 -24.08 3.55 12.20
N ALA A 97 -24.65 3.13 11.08
CA ALA A 97 -25.11 1.75 10.90
C ALA A 97 -23.94 0.74 10.86
N ARG A 98 -22.72 1.17 10.50
CA ARG A 98 -21.52 0.31 10.45
C ARG A 98 -20.81 0.20 11.80
N VAL A 99 -21.02 1.13 12.74
CA VAL A 99 -20.37 1.14 14.05
C VAL A 99 -21.21 0.41 15.13
N SER A 100 -22.52 0.27 14.94
CA SER A 100 -23.43 -0.33 15.93
C SER A 100 -23.53 -1.86 15.88
N ASP A 101 -22.94 -2.52 14.87
CA ASP A 101 -23.12 -3.97 14.63
C ASP A 101 -21.78 -4.73 14.68
N SER A 102 -20.92 -4.42 15.62
CA SER A 102 -19.58 -4.96 15.57
C SER A 102 -19.07 -5.63 16.83
N GLY A 103 -19.15 -6.91 16.88
CA GLY A 103 -18.09 -7.88 17.23
C GLY A 103 -17.50 -8.56 16.02
N GLU A 104 -18.01 -8.38 14.78
CA GLU A 104 -17.56 -9.06 13.57
C GLU A 104 -17.08 -8.06 12.51
N SER A 105 -15.91 -8.40 11.96
CA SER A 105 -15.14 -7.71 10.92
C SER A 105 -16.00 -7.03 9.84
N VAL A 106 -15.83 -5.72 9.69
CA VAL A 106 -16.37 -4.83 8.64
C VAL A 106 -16.04 -5.27 7.19
N MET A 107 -15.39 -6.43 7.01
CA MET A 107 -14.86 -6.90 5.72
C MET A 107 -15.83 -7.66 4.82
N GLN A 108 -16.97 -8.16 5.31
CA GLN A 108 -17.87 -8.95 4.44
C GLN A 108 -18.80 -8.08 3.58
N THR A 109 -19.05 -6.84 3.96
CA THR A 109 -20.04 -5.98 3.26
C THR A 109 -19.47 -5.21 2.06
N ALA A 110 -18.14 -5.05 1.96
CA ALA A 110 -17.52 -4.37 0.82
C ALA A 110 -17.50 -5.21 -0.47
N LYS A 111 -17.55 -6.54 -0.36
CA LYS A 111 -17.60 -7.42 -1.55
C LYS A 111 -18.94 -7.38 -2.29
N SER A 112 -20.04 -7.02 -1.63
CA SER A 112 -21.36 -6.96 -2.25
C SER A 112 -21.68 -5.61 -2.95
N ALA A 113 -20.93 -4.56 -2.64
CA ALA A 113 -21.13 -3.24 -3.25
C ALA A 113 -20.41 -3.08 -4.60
N PHE A 114 -19.60 -4.03 -5.02
CA PHE A 114 -18.83 -3.98 -6.27
C PHE A 114 -19.40 -4.87 -7.39
N GLN A 115 -20.56 -5.51 -7.17
CA GLN A 115 -21.33 -6.10 -8.25
C GLN A 115 -22.23 -5.01 -8.81
N LEU A 116 -21.93 -4.56 -10.02
CA LEU A 116 -22.79 -3.74 -10.86
C LEU A 116 -24.17 -4.43 -10.94
N SER A 117 -25.14 -3.95 -10.17
CA SER A 117 -26.54 -4.27 -10.42
C SER A 117 -27.04 -3.32 -11.51
N ASP A 118 -27.20 -3.82 -12.71
CA ASP A 118 -28.04 -3.22 -13.72
C ASP A 118 -29.50 -3.19 -13.23
N SER A 119 -29.83 -2.19 -12.43
CA SER A 119 -31.21 -1.89 -12.06
C SER A 119 -31.43 -0.38 -12.16
N PRO A 120 -32.31 0.09 -13.05
CA PRO A 120 -32.52 1.52 -13.28
C PRO A 120 -33.54 2.14 -12.34
N GLU A 121 -33.53 1.88 -11.04
CA GLU A 121 -34.45 2.51 -10.10
C GLU A 121 -33.80 2.72 -8.72
N SER A 122 -32.87 3.68 -8.64
CA SER A 122 -32.66 4.47 -7.43
C SER A 122 -32.03 5.82 -7.80
N ASP A 123 -32.82 6.72 -8.34
CA ASP A 123 -32.55 8.16 -8.41
C ASP A 123 -32.61 8.78 -7.01
N THR A 124 -31.84 8.26 -6.05
CA THR A 124 -31.51 8.96 -4.83
C THR A 124 -30.34 9.87 -5.15
N LEU A 125 -30.59 11.19 -5.16
CA LEU A 125 -29.67 12.31 -5.19
C LEU A 125 -28.23 11.91 -4.87
N VAL A 126 -27.47 11.47 -5.87
CA VAL A 126 -26.02 11.41 -5.82
C VAL A 126 -25.60 12.87 -5.70
N ALA A 127 -25.25 13.30 -4.51
CA ALA A 127 -24.73 14.65 -4.29
C ALA A 127 -23.64 14.87 -5.35
N LYS A 128 -23.72 16.01 -6.07
CA LYS A 128 -22.74 16.37 -7.11
C LYS A 128 -21.39 16.59 -6.42
N ARG A 129 -20.62 15.53 -6.27
CA ARG A 129 -19.30 15.57 -5.61
C ARG A 129 -18.22 15.85 -6.64
N ALA A 130 -17.29 16.70 -6.28
CA ALA A 130 -16.16 17.09 -7.12
C ALA A 130 -14.83 16.69 -6.48
N MET A 131 -13.90 16.21 -7.32
CA MET A 131 -12.52 15.94 -6.90
C MET A 131 -11.50 16.57 -7.85
N VAL A 132 -10.30 16.79 -7.32
CA VAL A 132 -9.13 17.22 -8.10
C VAL A 132 -7.93 16.34 -7.72
N ASP A 133 -7.24 15.81 -8.72
CA ASP A 133 -5.89 15.27 -8.62
C ASP A 133 -4.91 16.34 -9.10
N LEU A 134 -4.08 16.85 -8.20
CA LEU A 134 -3.12 17.93 -8.49
C LEU A 134 -1.78 17.44 -9.05
N THR A 135 -1.60 16.12 -9.14
CA THR A 135 -0.34 15.45 -9.51
C THR A 135 -0.58 14.26 -10.41
N GLY A 136 -1.39 14.42 -11.41
CA GLY A 136 -2.01 13.36 -12.22
C GLY A 136 -1.11 12.22 -12.71
N GLY A 137 0.14 12.53 -13.13
CA GLY A 137 1.10 11.54 -13.58
C GLY A 137 0.57 10.65 -14.70
N PHE A 138 0.70 9.33 -14.58
CA PHE A 138 0.12 8.40 -15.56
C PHE A 138 -1.42 8.24 -15.42
N GLY A 139 -2.02 8.74 -14.34
CA GLY A 139 -3.47 8.73 -14.16
C GLY A 139 -4.06 7.46 -13.56
N VAL A 140 -3.25 6.53 -13.06
CA VAL A 140 -3.77 5.28 -12.45
C VAL A 140 -4.64 5.60 -11.24
N ASP A 141 -4.11 6.29 -10.24
CA ASP A 141 -4.86 6.63 -9.03
C ASP A 141 -6.11 7.46 -9.37
N PHE A 142 -5.97 8.45 -10.25
CA PHE A 142 -7.07 9.25 -10.73
C PHE A 142 -8.19 8.41 -11.33
N SER A 143 -7.86 7.40 -12.15
CA SER A 143 -8.87 6.58 -12.85
C SER A 143 -9.76 5.77 -11.89
N TYR A 144 -9.25 5.39 -10.72
CA TYR A 144 -10.04 4.70 -9.70
C TYR A 144 -10.79 5.68 -8.79
N LEU A 145 -10.16 6.78 -8.40
CA LEU A 145 -10.78 7.83 -7.60
C LEU A 145 -11.96 8.47 -8.32
N ALA A 146 -11.78 8.86 -9.58
CA ALA A 146 -12.79 9.56 -10.40
C ALA A 146 -14.14 8.85 -10.46
N ARG A 147 -14.16 7.52 -10.36
CA ARG A 147 -15.42 6.72 -10.40
C ARG A 147 -16.40 7.05 -9.27
N GLY A 148 -15.90 7.60 -8.15
CA GLY A 148 -16.71 7.98 -7.00
C GLY A 148 -17.25 9.42 -7.06
N PHE A 149 -17.00 10.15 -8.15
CA PHE A 149 -17.30 11.59 -8.26
C PHE A 149 -18.03 11.91 -9.55
N SER A 150 -18.95 12.87 -9.48
CA SER A 150 -19.68 13.38 -10.65
C SER A 150 -18.84 14.36 -11.48
N GLN A 151 -17.82 14.96 -10.86
CA GLN A 151 -16.85 15.83 -11.52
C GLN A 151 -15.45 15.46 -11.01
N ALA A 152 -14.54 15.14 -11.92
CA ALA A 152 -13.17 14.79 -11.57
C ALA A 152 -12.20 15.56 -12.47
N THR A 153 -11.29 16.32 -11.88
CA THR A 153 -10.27 17.07 -12.61
C THR A 153 -8.90 16.46 -12.35
N TYR A 154 -8.21 16.14 -13.43
CA TYR A 154 -6.83 15.70 -13.45
C TYR A 154 -5.94 16.87 -13.87
N VAL A 155 -4.87 17.14 -13.09
CA VAL A 155 -3.91 18.21 -13.38
C VAL A 155 -2.51 17.64 -13.48
N GLU A 156 -1.83 17.90 -14.59
CA GLU A 156 -0.45 17.42 -14.85
C GLU A 156 0.33 18.44 -15.69
N ARG A 157 1.62 18.65 -15.36
CA ARG A 157 2.48 19.62 -16.05
C ARG A 157 2.97 19.12 -17.42
N GLN A 158 3.20 17.83 -17.54
CA GLN A 158 3.82 17.22 -18.70
C GLN A 158 2.77 16.98 -19.78
N ARG A 159 2.83 17.75 -20.88
CA ARG A 159 1.87 17.70 -21.97
C ARG A 159 1.64 16.28 -22.50
N HIS A 160 2.69 15.49 -22.65
CA HIS A 160 2.56 14.12 -23.18
C HIS A 160 1.77 13.19 -22.22
N LEU A 161 1.84 13.41 -20.90
CA LEU A 161 1.02 12.68 -19.92
C LEU A 161 -0.43 13.16 -19.93
N CYS A 162 -0.66 14.46 -20.15
CA CYS A 162 -2.02 14.99 -20.33
C CYS A 162 -2.72 14.36 -21.55
N ASP A 163 -2.01 14.33 -22.71
CA ASP A 163 -2.54 13.73 -23.93
C ASP A 163 -2.84 12.23 -23.74
N LEU A 164 -1.95 11.53 -22.99
CA LEU A 164 -2.11 10.12 -22.66
C LEU A 164 -3.31 9.91 -21.73
N ALA A 165 -3.45 10.74 -20.69
CA ALA A 165 -4.57 10.69 -19.75
C ALA A 165 -5.90 10.95 -20.45
N GLU A 166 -5.99 11.95 -21.33
CA GLU A 166 -7.20 12.24 -22.11
C GLU A 166 -7.66 11.02 -22.91
N HIS A 167 -6.72 10.35 -23.59
CA HIS A 167 -6.99 9.12 -24.34
C HIS A 167 -7.44 7.96 -23.43
N ASN A 168 -6.67 7.69 -22.35
CA ASN A 168 -6.92 6.55 -21.48
C ASN A 168 -8.18 6.72 -20.62
N MET A 169 -8.50 7.94 -20.16
CA MET A 169 -9.73 8.18 -19.40
C MET A 169 -10.97 7.97 -20.28
N ALA A 170 -10.90 8.39 -21.55
CA ALA A 170 -11.97 8.10 -22.51
C ALA A 170 -12.10 6.58 -22.77
N ALA A 171 -10.98 5.86 -22.95
CA ALA A 171 -11.01 4.39 -23.12
C ALA A 171 -11.58 3.66 -21.89
N LEU A 172 -11.37 4.20 -20.69
CA LEU A 172 -11.91 3.67 -19.42
C LEU A 172 -13.37 4.08 -19.14
N GLY A 173 -13.98 4.86 -20.04
CA GLY A 173 -15.37 5.33 -19.89
C GLY A 173 -15.55 6.35 -18.76
N LEU A 174 -14.56 7.19 -18.50
CA LEU A 174 -14.59 8.24 -17.49
C LEU A 174 -14.96 9.59 -18.10
N ASP A 175 -16.18 9.72 -18.60
CA ASP A 175 -16.67 10.92 -19.30
C ASP A 175 -16.71 12.18 -18.41
N GLN A 176 -16.76 12.01 -17.07
CA GLN A 176 -16.69 13.10 -16.10
C GLN A 176 -15.26 13.62 -15.85
N ALA A 177 -14.23 12.99 -16.45
CA ALA A 177 -12.85 13.37 -16.28
C ALA A 177 -12.52 14.61 -17.12
N ARG A 178 -12.04 15.66 -16.46
CA ARG A 178 -11.50 16.87 -17.10
C ARG A 178 -9.99 16.86 -16.99
N ILE A 179 -9.29 16.88 -18.12
CA ILE A 179 -7.82 16.94 -18.14
C ILE A 179 -7.36 18.39 -18.30
N VAL A 180 -6.48 18.81 -17.37
CA VAL A 180 -5.87 20.14 -17.34
C VAL A 180 -4.37 19.99 -17.43
N CYS A 181 -3.77 20.52 -18.50
CA CYS A 181 -2.32 20.54 -18.64
C CYS A 181 -1.78 21.84 -18.02
N GLY A 182 -1.17 21.74 -16.84
CA GLY A 182 -0.70 22.89 -16.09
C GLY A 182 -0.06 22.53 -14.76
N ASP A 183 0.38 23.54 -14.04
CA ASP A 183 0.94 23.38 -12.70
C ASP A 183 -0.17 23.16 -11.67
N GLY A 184 -0.06 22.09 -10.86
CA GLY A 184 -1.05 21.74 -9.85
C GLY A 184 -1.20 22.80 -8.75
N VAL A 185 -0.12 23.49 -8.36
CA VAL A 185 -0.17 24.54 -7.33
C VAL A 185 -0.86 25.79 -7.86
N GLU A 186 -0.57 26.18 -9.10
CA GLU A 186 -1.26 27.30 -9.75
C GLU A 186 -2.76 26.99 -9.93
N TYR A 187 -3.08 25.75 -10.32
CA TYR A 187 -4.46 25.31 -10.42
C TYR A 187 -5.16 25.37 -9.07
N LEU A 188 -4.52 24.86 -8.00
CA LEU A 188 -5.05 24.90 -6.63
C LEU A 188 -5.37 26.34 -6.16
N ARG A 189 -4.50 27.30 -6.48
CA ARG A 189 -4.72 28.72 -6.12
C ARG A 189 -5.96 29.31 -6.79
N GLN A 190 -6.24 28.91 -8.02
CA GLN A 190 -7.30 29.49 -8.87
C GLN A 190 -8.64 28.77 -8.76
N MET A 191 -8.63 27.46 -8.42
CA MET A 191 -9.84 26.66 -8.37
C MET A 191 -10.79 27.06 -7.23
N GLY A 192 -12.09 26.79 -7.39
CA GLY A 192 -13.08 26.84 -6.30
C GLY A 192 -12.92 25.66 -5.34
N PRO A 193 -13.64 25.67 -4.20
CA PRO A 193 -13.67 24.53 -3.28
C PRO A 193 -14.25 23.27 -3.92
N VAL A 194 -13.73 22.10 -3.49
CA VAL A 194 -14.17 20.77 -3.92
C VAL A 194 -14.34 19.86 -2.69
N ASP A 195 -14.93 18.68 -2.88
CA ASP A 195 -15.11 17.74 -1.77
C ASP A 195 -13.81 17.02 -1.43
N PHE A 196 -12.97 16.72 -2.46
CA PHE A 196 -11.79 15.90 -2.28
C PHE A 196 -10.63 16.36 -3.17
N ILE A 197 -9.43 16.43 -2.57
CA ILE A 197 -8.18 16.63 -3.30
C ILE A 197 -7.29 15.40 -3.11
N TYR A 198 -6.66 14.95 -4.20
CA TYR A 198 -5.59 13.96 -4.18
C TYR A 198 -4.25 14.58 -4.55
N LEU A 199 -3.19 14.15 -3.87
CA LEU A 199 -1.83 14.63 -4.08
C LEU A 199 -0.81 13.48 -3.93
N ASP A 200 0.00 13.23 -4.96
CA ASP A 200 1.16 12.34 -4.95
C ASP A 200 2.43 13.14 -5.31
N PRO A 201 3.00 13.89 -4.36
CA PRO A 201 4.11 14.78 -4.65
C PRO A 201 5.36 14.00 -5.04
N ALA A 202 5.97 14.39 -6.17
CA ALA A 202 7.23 13.82 -6.63
C ALA A 202 8.39 14.24 -5.71
N ARG A 203 9.38 13.37 -5.53
CA ARG A 203 10.61 13.72 -4.80
C ARG A 203 11.43 14.69 -5.64
N ARG A 204 12.03 15.70 -5.01
CA ARG A 204 13.03 16.54 -5.67
C ARG A 204 14.31 15.75 -5.79
N ASP A 205 14.70 15.44 -7.00
CA ASP A 205 15.92 14.70 -7.31
C ASP A 205 16.94 15.62 -7.99
N GLU A 206 17.31 16.72 -7.32
CA GLU A 206 18.33 17.64 -7.89
C GLU A 206 19.75 17.06 -7.78
N HIS A 207 20.01 16.07 -6.93
CA HIS A 207 21.37 15.53 -6.71
C HIS A 207 21.47 14.03 -6.47
N GLY A 208 20.45 13.21 -6.81
CA GLY A 208 20.54 11.75 -6.74
C GLY A 208 20.70 11.16 -5.32
N SER A 209 20.60 11.97 -4.26
CA SER A 209 20.57 11.48 -2.89
C SER A 209 19.14 11.19 -2.48
N ARG A 210 18.91 10.00 -1.90
CA ARG A 210 17.61 9.57 -1.38
C ARG A 210 17.28 10.33 -0.09
N THR A 211 16.82 11.57 -0.21
CA THR A 211 16.22 12.28 0.90
C THR A 211 14.79 11.79 1.10
N TYR A 212 14.42 11.57 2.36
CA TYR A 212 13.11 11.03 2.73
C TYR A 212 12.29 12.07 3.51
N ALA A 213 12.59 13.37 3.38
CA ALA A 213 11.82 14.42 4.03
C ALA A 213 10.66 14.89 3.15
N ILE A 214 9.53 15.24 3.76
CA ILE A 214 8.34 15.74 3.04
C ILE A 214 8.64 17.11 2.42
N GLU A 215 9.51 17.89 3.07
CA GLU A 215 10.00 19.21 2.60
C GLU A 215 10.71 19.12 1.24
N ASP A 216 11.29 17.95 0.93
CA ASP A 216 12.00 17.69 -0.34
C ASP A 216 11.05 17.27 -1.47
N CYS A 217 9.77 17.20 -1.22
CA CYS A 217 8.77 16.83 -2.23
C CYS A 217 8.36 18.06 -3.08
N THR A 218 7.96 17.78 -4.31
CA THR A 218 7.38 18.78 -5.23
C THR A 218 5.99 18.32 -5.67
N PRO A 219 4.92 19.06 -5.35
CA PRO A 219 4.91 20.27 -4.52
C PRO A 219 5.19 20.01 -3.04
N ASN A 220 5.70 21.02 -2.31
CA ASN A 220 5.87 20.95 -0.86
C ASN A 220 4.50 21.02 -0.18
N VAL A 221 4.05 19.90 0.37
CA VAL A 221 2.70 19.76 0.93
C VAL A 221 2.53 20.60 2.21
N PHE A 222 3.59 20.81 2.98
CA PHE A 222 3.50 21.66 4.19
C PHE A 222 3.17 23.10 3.86
N GLU A 223 3.81 23.65 2.82
CA GLU A 223 3.52 25.02 2.38
C GLU A 223 2.11 25.17 1.83
N LEU A 224 1.53 24.07 1.32
CA LEU A 224 0.19 24.07 0.74
C LEU A 224 -0.91 23.70 1.74
N ARG A 225 -0.57 23.25 2.96
CA ARG A 225 -1.51 22.73 3.95
C ARG A 225 -2.75 23.61 4.14
N ASP A 226 -2.56 24.86 4.46
CA ASP A 226 -3.67 25.77 4.77
C ASP A 226 -4.55 26.03 3.54
N LEU A 227 -3.94 26.09 2.35
CA LEU A 227 -4.67 26.25 1.10
C LEU A 227 -5.46 24.99 0.74
N LEU A 228 -4.89 23.79 0.95
CA LEU A 228 -5.57 22.52 0.74
C LEU A 228 -6.80 22.39 1.66
N LEU A 229 -6.64 22.73 2.94
CA LEU A 229 -7.73 22.75 3.92
C LEU A 229 -8.83 23.78 3.60
N ALA A 230 -8.45 24.92 3.03
CA ALA A 230 -9.42 25.93 2.60
C ALA A 230 -10.18 25.54 1.32
N LYS A 231 -9.59 24.68 0.49
CA LYS A 231 -10.12 24.31 -0.84
C LYS A 231 -10.77 22.93 -0.89
N SER A 232 -10.67 22.11 0.17
CA SER A 232 -11.33 20.80 0.18
C SER A 232 -11.85 20.41 1.55
N GLN A 233 -12.87 19.54 1.56
CA GLN A 233 -13.33 18.90 2.79
C GLN A 233 -12.26 17.90 3.29
N TYR A 234 -11.69 17.12 2.38
CA TYR A 234 -10.58 16.21 2.64
C TYR A 234 -9.52 16.28 1.57
N THR A 235 -8.26 16.18 1.99
CA THR A 235 -7.13 15.96 1.07
C THR A 235 -6.45 14.66 1.41
N LEU A 236 -6.27 13.79 0.43
CA LEU A 236 -5.48 12.56 0.54
C LEU A 236 -4.08 12.79 -0.04
N VAL A 237 -3.07 12.69 0.81
CA VAL A 237 -1.66 12.84 0.44
C VAL A 237 -0.98 11.49 0.44
N LYS A 238 -0.42 11.09 -0.71
CA LYS A 238 0.40 9.89 -0.82
C LYS A 238 1.86 10.21 -0.55
N LEU A 239 2.47 9.47 0.36
CA LEU A 239 3.85 9.66 0.79
C LEU A 239 4.65 8.35 0.64
N SER A 240 5.97 8.49 0.67
CA SER A 240 6.87 7.34 0.68
C SER A 240 6.64 6.45 1.91
N PRO A 241 6.60 5.12 1.77
CA PRO A 241 6.53 4.21 2.91
C PRO A 241 7.78 4.24 3.81
N MET A 242 8.86 4.91 3.36
CA MET A 242 10.09 5.06 4.16
C MET A 242 9.98 6.16 5.23
N LEU A 243 9.04 7.09 5.08
CA LEU A 243 8.84 8.19 6.05
C LEU A 243 8.36 7.66 7.40
N ASP A 244 8.81 8.29 8.48
CA ASP A 244 8.22 8.09 9.81
C ASP A 244 6.84 8.74 9.85
N TRP A 245 5.80 7.92 9.98
CA TRP A 245 4.42 8.40 9.96
C TRP A 245 4.08 9.30 11.19
N ARG A 246 4.71 9.03 12.36
CA ARG A 246 4.47 9.84 13.56
C ARG A 246 5.06 11.23 13.40
N LYS A 247 6.28 11.30 12.86
CA LYS A 247 6.91 12.58 12.51
C LYS A 247 6.06 13.32 11.48
N ALA A 248 5.62 12.64 10.42
CA ALA A 248 4.76 13.24 9.40
C ALA A 248 3.47 13.82 10.01
N VAL A 249 2.79 13.08 10.90
CA VAL A 249 1.60 13.57 11.60
C VAL A 249 1.91 14.81 12.45
N ALA A 250 3.01 14.80 13.20
CA ALA A 250 3.41 15.93 14.05
C ALA A 250 3.70 17.19 13.21
N ASP A 251 4.36 17.03 12.07
CA ASP A 251 4.71 18.13 11.16
C ASP A 251 3.46 18.79 10.52
N PHE A 252 2.32 18.08 10.44
CA PHE A 252 1.03 18.62 9.95
C PHE A 252 0.14 19.27 11.03
N ASP A 253 0.64 19.40 12.27
CA ASP A 253 0.05 20.21 13.33
C ASP A 253 -1.45 19.99 13.53
N GLY A 254 -1.86 18.75 13.83
CA GLY A 254 -3.23 18.38 14.18
C GLY A 254 -4.24 18.38 13.03
N THR A 255 -3.82 18.56 11.79
CA THR A 255 -4.72 18.55 10.62
C THR A 255 -4.91 17.14 10.02
N VAL A 256 -4.09 16.16 10.42
CA VAL A 256 -4.21 14.77 9.99
C VAL A 256 -5.36 14.09 10.73
N ARG A 257 -6.32 13.53 10.00
CA ARG A 257 -7.47 12.77 10.51
C ARG A 257 -7.22 11.28 10.52
N GLU A 258 -6.65 10.79 9.42
CA GLU A 258 -6.37 9.38 9.24
C GLU A 258 -4.97 9.17 8.67
N VAL A 259 -4.36 8.08 9.10
CA VAL A 259 -3.08 7.57 8.58
C VAL A 259 -3.31 6.17 8.05
N HIS A 260 -3.00 5.92 6.79
CA HIS A 260 -3.10 4.58 6.21
C HIS A 260 -1.71 4.07 5.83
N ILE A 261 -1.30 2.97 6.44
CA ILE A 261 -0.05 2.27 6.15
C ILE A 261 -0.41 1.09 5.26
N VAL A 262 -0.14 1.23 3.96
CA VAL A 262 -0.59 0.28 2.95
C VAL A 262 0.54 -0.62 2.50
N ALA A 263 0.35 -1.91 2.66
CA ALA A 263 1.25 -2.96 2.21
C ALA A 263 0.50 -3.93 1.29
N THR A 264 1.24 -4.55 0.39
CA THR A 264 0.78 -5.65 -0.45
C THR A 264 1.90 -6.67 -0.63
N GLY A 265 1.59 -7.96 -0.62
CA GLY A 265 2.59 -9.01 -0.64
C GLY A 265 3.58 -8.93 0.54
N ASN A 266 3.14 -8.41 1.68
CA ASN A 266 3.94 -8.19 2.88
C ASN A 266 5.09 -7.17 2.70
N GLU A 267 4.91 -6.18 1.85
CA GLU A 267 5.84 -5.05 1.64
C GLU A 267 5.06 -3.73 1.68
N CYS A 268 5.48 -2.78 2.56
CA CYS A 268 4.88 -1.46 2.60
C CYS A 268 5.12 -0.71 1.28
N LYS A 269 4.04 -0.28 0.66
CA LYS A 269 4.06 0.41 -0.64
C LYS A 269 3.81 1.90 -0.51
N GLU A 270 2.91 2.30 0.36
CA GLU A 270 2.45 3.67 0.48
C GLU A 270 2.16 4.03 1.94
N LEU A 271 2.42 5.28 2.29
CA LEU A 271 1.92 5.95 3.47
C LEU A 271 0.94 7.02 2.99
N LEU A 272 -0.33 6.94 3.41
CA LEU A 272 -1.35 7.90 3.03
C LEU A 272 -1.78 8.70 4.25
N LEU A 273 -1.86 10.02 4.11
CA LEU A 273 -2.39 10.92 5.13
C LEU A 273 -3.69 11.55 4.63
N VAL A 274 -4.73 11.50 5.42
CA VAL A 274 -5.97 12.24 5.19
C VAL A 274 -5.91 13.53 6.00
N LEU A 275 -5.87 14.66 5.31
CA LEU A 275 -5.97 15.97 5.92
C LEU A 275 -7.44 16.43 5.89
N GLY A 276 -7.87 17.13 6.94
CA GLY A 276 -9.21 17.70 7.03
C GLY A 276 -9.27 18.81 8.07
N GLN A 277 -10.27 19.67 7.98
CA GLN A 277 -10.46 20.75 8.95
C GLN A 277 -10.72 20.16 10.35
N GLN A 278 -10.20 20.82 11.38
CA GLN A 278 -10.50 20.46 12.76
C GLN A 278 -11.98 20.68 13.05
N MET A 279 -12.67 19.63 13.49
CA MET A 279 -14.08 19.69 13.87
C MET A 279 -14.29 20.08 15.36
N HIS A 280 -13.20 20.08 16.15
CA HIS A 280 -13.21 20.35 17.59
C HIS A 280 -12.04 21.27 17.97
N GLU A 281 -12.17 21.98 19.10
CA GLU A 281 -11.16 22.93 19.60
C GLU A 281 -9.83 22.24 20.02
N GLU A 282 -9.86 20.94 20.36
CA GLU A 282 -8.65 20.17 20.67
C GLU A 282 -8.19 19.30 19.51
N PRO A 283 -6.87 19.24 19.24
CA PRO A 283 -6.31 18.35 18.23
C PRO A 283 -6.62 16.90 18.57
N SER A 284 -7.45 16.24 17.78
CA SER A 284 -7.68 14.80 17.95
C SER A 284 -6.53 14.03 17.30
N ALA A 285 -6.01 13.03 18.02
CA ALA A 285 -5.04 12.10 17.44
C ALA A 285 -5.66 11.37 16.25
N PRO A 286 -4.90 11.11 15.18
CA PRO A 286 -5.44 10.46 13.98
C PRO A 286 -5.78 9.00 14.23
N ARG A 287 -6.77 8.48 13.51
CA ARG A 287 -7.02 7.05 13.39
C ARG A 287 -6.00 6.44 12.44
N VAL A 288 -5.41 5.31 12.84
CA VAL A 288 -4.38 4.61 12.05
C VAL A 288 -4.94 3.33 11.49
N PHE A 289 -4.77 3.12 10.18
CA PHE A 289 -5.18 1.93 9.44
C PHE A 289 -3.94 1.18 8.95
N CYS A 290 -3.81 -0.08 9.35
CA CYS A 290 -2.77 -0.99 8.88
C CYS A 290 -3.39 -1.96 7.89
N VAL A 291 -2.95 -1.90 6.65
CA VAL A 291 -3.51 -2.69 5.54
C VAL A 291 -2.41 -3.49 4.88
N ASN A 292 -2.61 -4.81 4.76
CA ASN A 292 -1.76 -5.68 3.97
C ASN A 292 -2.63 -6.68 3.21
N ASP A 293 -2.82 -6.43 1.93
CA ASP A 293 -3.77 -7.17 1.10
C ASP A 293 -5.17 -7.21 1.76
N ASN A 294 -5.66 -8.38 2.13
CA ASN A 294 -6.95 -8.54 2.79
C ASN A 294 -6.90 -8.42 4.32
N GLN A 295 -5.71 -8.31 4.91
CA GLN A 295 -5.54 -8.14 6.35
C GLN A 295 -5.63 -6.66 6.70
N ARG A 296 -6.58 -6.27 7.54
CA ARG A 296 -6.79 -4.89 7.96
C ARG A 296 -7.00 -4.82 9.46
N ILE A 297 -6.32 -3.91 10.13
CA ILE A 297 -6.64 -3.46 11.49
C ILE A 297 -6.58 -1.95 11.56
N ASP A 298 -7.33 -1.37 12.48
CA ASP A 298 -7.30 0.05 12.74
C ASP A 298 -7.40 0.34 14.23
N TYR A 299 -6.95 1.52 14.62
CA TYR A 299 -6.93 1.96 16.01
C TYR A 299 -6.84 3.48 16.13
N ASP A 300 -7.26 4.00 17.27
CA ASP A 300 -7.02 5.39 17.66
C ASP A 300 -5.56 5.53 18.14
N SER A 301 -4.78 6.40 17.50
CA SER A 301 -3.37 6.56 17.86
C SER A 301 -3.18 7.13 19.27
N ALA A 302 -4.16 7.85 19.84
CA ALA A 302 -4.10 8.34 21.22
C ALA A 302 -4.06 7.20 22.24
N ALA A 303 -4.78 6.10 21.97
CA ALA A 303 -4.85 4.95 22.86
C ALA A 303 -3.52 4.17 22.94
N TYR A 304 -2.67 4.27 21.91
CA TYR A 304 -1.44 3.48 21.77
C TYR A 304 -0.21 4.35 21.49
N THR A 305 -0.16 5.57 22.02
CA THR A 305 0.89 6.55 21.78
C THR A 305 2.24 6.18 22.39
N GLN A 306 2.30 5.22 23.28
CA GLN A 306 3.52 4.84 24.00
C GLN A 306 3.82 3.36 23.84
N GLY A 307 4.29 2.97 22.68
CA GLY A 307 4.81 1.62 22.42
C GLY A 307 6.17 1.34 23.06
N LEU A 308 6.33 1.63 24.34
CA LEU A 308 7.46 1.19 25.17
C LEU A 308 6.91 0.87 26.57
N ARG A 309 6.11 -0.18 26.69
CA ARG A 309 6.07 -0.88 27.97
C ARG A 309 7.44 -1.53 28.17
N ILE A 310 8.29 -0.84 28.90
CA ILE A 310 9.48 -1.44 29.50
C ILE A 310 8.94 -2.44 30.52
N GLY A 311 8.87 -3.71 30.14
CA GLY A 311 8.27 -4.79 30.93
C GLY A 311 7.08 -5.37 30.21
N GLY A 312 7.29 -6.15 29.14
CA GLY A 312 6.25 -6.89 28.45
C GLY A 312 5.50 -7.86 29.36
N LYS A 313 4.31 -8.28 28.96
CA LYS A 313 3.57 -9.36 29.66
C LYS A 313 4.53 -10.55 29.85
N PRO A 314 4.45 -11.26 30.99
CA PRO A 314 5.24 -12.47 31.17
C PRO A 314 4.95 -13.48 30.06
N LEU A 315 5.98 -14.14 29.56
CA LEU A 315 5.80 -15.17 28.55
C LEU A 315 4.89 -16.28 29.09
N PRO A 316 3.97 -16.81 28.28
CA PRO A 316 3.17 -17.97 28.67
C PRO A 316 4.08 -19.17 28.93
N GLU A 317 3.70 -20.05 29.89
CA GLU A 317 4.44 -21.28 30.17
C GLU A 317 4.55 -22.15 28.90
N ALA A 318 3.43 -22.38 28.21
CA ALA A 318 3.39 -23.08 26.94
C ALA A 318 3.54 -22.08 25.79
N LYS A 319 4.54 -22.25 24.94
CA LYS A 319 4.81 -21.46 23.74
C LYS A 319 4.68 -22.37 22.53
N ASN A 320 3.41 -22.64 22.15
CA ASN A 320 3.13 -23.61 21.10
C ASN A 320 3.06 -22.96 19.70
N TYR A 321 2.78 -21.66 19.65
CA TYR A 321 2.59 -20.93 18.41
C TYR A 321 3.43 -19.66 18.38
N LEU A 322 4.01 -19.36 17.21
CA LEU A 322 4.77 -18.15 16.93
C LEU A 322 4.04 -17.35 15.86
N TYR A 323 3.97 -16.04 16.04
CA TYR A 323 3.34 -15.12 15.10
C TYR A 323 4.31 -14.01 14.72
N GLU A 324 4.36 -13.70 13.42
CA GLU A 324 5.11 -12.60 12.87
C GLU A 324 4.13 -11.62 12.20
N PRO A 325 3.97 -10.39 12.71
CA PRO A 325 3.08 -9.39 12.12
C PRO A 325 3.45 -9.07 10.67
N ASN A 326 2.45 -8.65 9.90
CA ASN A 326 2.68 -8.19 8.54
C ASN A 326 3.40 -6.83 8.49
N ALA A 327 3.83 -6.42 7.30
CA ALA A 327 4.65 -5.24 7.10
C ALA A 327 3.96 -3.94 7.53
N SER A 328 2.63 -3.81 7.39
CA SER A 328 1.91 -2.60 7.81
C SER A 328 1.91 -2.42 9.33
N ILE A 329 1.73 -3.49 10.09
CA ILE A 329 1.82 -3.48 11.55
C ILE A 329 3.24 -3.22 12.02
N MET A 330 4.21 -3.84 11.37
CA MET A 330 5.63 -3.59 11.62
C MET A 330 5.98 -2.10 11.46
N LYS A 331 5.45 -1.47 10.42
CA LYS A 331 5.63 -0.03 10.16
C LYS A 331 4.86 0.84 11.14
N ALA A 332 3.65 0.44 11.52
CA ALA A 332 2.83 1.16 12.51
C ALA A 332 3.47 1.14 13.89
N GLY A 333 4.12 0.04 14.25
CA GLY A 333 4.73 -0.15 15.57
C GLY A 333 3.69 -0.29 16.70
N CYS A 334 2.46 -0.75 16.38
CA CYS A 334 1.34 -0.89 17.33
C CYS A 334 1.35 -2.25 18.02
N PHE A 335 2.48 -2.64 18.62
CA PHE A 335 2.68 -3.99 19.16
C PHE A 335 1.84 -4.26 20.42
N ASP A 336 1.59 -3.27 21.25
CA ASP A 336 0.72 -3.39 22.43
C ASP A 336 -0.73 -3.69 22.01
N LEU A 337 -1.19 -3.05 20.93
CA LEU A 337 -2.50 -3.37 20.32
C LEU A 337 -2.57 -4.82 19.86
N VAL A 338 -1.50 -5.34 19.24
CA VAL A 338 -1.44 -6.73 18.80
C VAL A 338 -1.52 -7.68 19.98
N GLU A 339 -0.80 -7.42 21.07
CA GLU A 339 -0.88 -8.22 22.31
C GLU A 339 -2.28 -8.22 22.91
N GLU A 340 -2.92 -7.07 22.95
CA GLU A 340 -4.24 -6.90 23.54
C GLU A 340 -5.33 -7.56 22.70
N ARG A 341 -5.36 -7.25 21.39
CA ARG A 341 -6.44 -7.68 20.50
C ARG A 341 -6.40 -9.17 20.19
N PHE A 342 -5.20 -9.76 20.09
CA PHE A 342 -5.02 -11.14 19.67
C PHE A 342 -4.62 -12.09 20.82
N GLY A 343 -4.49 -11.59 22.04
CA GLY A 343 -4.14 -12.41 23.21
C GLY A 343 -2.77 -13.07 23.10
N VAL A 344 -1.84 -12.46 22.37
CA VAL A 344 -0.48 -12.93 22.20
C VAL A 344 0.51 -12.17 23.09
N THR A 345 1.72 -12.67 23.25
CA THR A 345 2.77 -12.01 24.07
C THR A 345 4.03 -11.87 23.25
N GLN A 346 4.62 -10.68 23.23
CA GLN A 346 5.87 -10.42 22.51
C GLN A 346 7.03 -11.24 23.12
N VAL A 347 7.80 -11.92 22.29
CA VAL A 347 8.87 -12.84 22.70
C VAL A 347 9.95 -12.14 23.51
N GLY A 348 10.26 -10.91 23.18
CA GLY A 348 11.23 -10.07 23.88
C GLY A 348 11.32 -8.68 23.29
N PRO A 349 11.99 -7.73 23.95
CA PRO A 349 12.14 -6.36 23.46
C PRO A 349 12.68 -6.33 22.03
N SER A 350 12.09 -5.51 21.17
CA SER A 350 12.50 -5.35 19.76
C SER A 350 12.55 -6.65 18.94
N SER A 351 11.96 -7.74 19.43
CA SER A 351 11.86 -9.01 18.68
C SER A 351 10.81 -8.94 17.59
N HIS A 352 9.72 -8.20 17.84
CA HIS A 352 8.56 -8.09 16.94
C HIS A 352 8.01 -9.46 16.51
N LEU A 353 8.19 -10.45 17.37
CA LEU A 353 7.60 -11.79 17.28
C LEU A 353 6.73 -12.02 18.51
N PHE A 354 5.65 -12.75 18.33
CA PHE A 354 4.68 -13.00 19.38
C PHE A 354 4.45 -14.50 19.55
N VAL A 355 4.12 -14.90 20.77
CA VAL A 355 3.82 -16.30 21.11
C VAL A 355 2.47 -16.42 21.79
N SER A 356 1.85 -17.59 21.61
CA SER A 356 0.68 -18.00 22.38
C SER A 356 0.72 -19.49 22.71
N ALA A 357 -0.09 -19.89 23.70
CA ALA A 357 -0.30 -21.30 24.04
C ALA A 357 -1.32 -21.99 23.10
N THR A 358 -2.25 -21.22 22.55
CA THR A 358 -3.33 -21.68 21.66
C THR A 358 -3.23 -21.02 20.29
N PRO A 359 -3.77 -21.63 19.22
CA PRO A 359 -3.80 -21.00 17.92
C PRO A 359 -4.66 -19.74 17.94
N VAL A 360 -4.22 -18.69 17.24
CA VAL A 360 -4.93 -17.42 17.08
C VAL A 360 -5.47 -17.34 15.67
N ALA A 361 -6.80 -17.25 15.55
CA ALA A 361 -7.46 -17.05 14.27
C ALA A 361 -7.21 -15.60 13.78
N ASP A 362 -7.17 -15.43 12.47
CA ASP A 362 -7.12 -14.13 11.79
C ASP A 362 -5.99 -13.19 12.24
N PHE A 363 -4.89 -13.77 12.76
CA PHE A 363 -3.73 -12.96 13.11
C PHE A 363 -3.22 -12.21 11.86
N PRO A 364 -3.03 -10.89 11.95
CA PRO A 364 -2.62 -10.08 10.78
C PRO A 364 -1.12 -10.24 10.49
N GLY A 365 -0.76 -11.36 9.90
CA GLY A 365 0.62 -11.75 9.65
C GLY A 365 0.76 -13.22 9.29
N ARG A 366 1.84 -13.84 9.74
CA ARG A 366 2.13 -15.26 9.53
C ARG A 366 2.12 -16.01 10.85
N GLY A 367 1.47 -17.17 10.88
CA GLY A 367 1.44 -18.07 12.02
C GLY A 367 2.29 -19.32 11.81
N PHE A 368 2.87 -19.84 12.89
CA PHE A 368 3.74 -21.01 12.89
C PHE A 368 3.50 -21.83 14.15
N ALA A 369 3.50 -23.17 14.04
CA ALA A 369 3.58 -24.06 15.18
C ALA A 369 5.04 -24.21 15.61
N ILE A 370 5.32 -24.05 16.91
CA ILE A 370 6.67 -24.21 17.48
C ILE A 370 6.93 -25.68 17.78
N GLU A 371 7.92 -26.27 17.13
CA GLU A 371 8.31 -27.67 17.32
C GLU A 371 9.41 -27.81 18.38
N ALA A 372 10.34 -26.87 18.45
CA ALA A 372 11.40 -26.86 19.44
C ALA A 372 12.01 -25.48 19.62
N ILE A 373 12.49 -25.21 20.84
CA ILE A 373 13.24 -23.99 21.20
C ILE A 373 14.58 -24.43 21.79
N GLY A 374 15.66 -23.74 21.43
CA GLY A 374 16.98 -24.01 21.97
C GLY A 374 17.99 -22.90 21.71
N GLY A 375 19.13 -22.96 22.39
CA GLY A 375 20.22 -22.00 22.22
C GLY A 375 21.15 -22.30 21.04
N MET A 376 22.24 -21.54 20.96
CA MET A 376 23.25 -21.64 19.90
C MET A 376 24.38 -22.66 20.21
N ASN A 377 24.26 -23.45 21.28
CA ASN A 377 25.23 -24.49 21.58
C ASN A 377 25.08 -25.72 20.67
N LYS A 378 26.10 -26.53 20.53
CA LYS A 378 26.13 -27.68 19.61
C LYS A 378 25.05 -28.72 19.89
N LYS A 379 24.67 -28.95 21.14
CA LYS A 379 23.64 -29.92 21.53
C LYS A 379 22.26 -29.44 21.08
N ASP A 380 21.92 -28.19 21.32
CA ASP A 380 20.66 -27.59 20.93
C ASP A 380 20.53 -27.50 19.42
N ILE A 381 21.59 -27.05 18.72
CA ILE A 381 21.59 -26.99 17.25
C ILE A 381 21.32 -28.39 16.66
N LYS A 382 21.99 -29.43 17.16
CA LYS A 382 21.78 -30.80 16.67
C LYS A 382 20.31 -31.25 16.88
N ARG A 383 19.74 -30.94 18.03
CA ARG A 383 18.34 -31.24 18.36
C ARG A 383 17.35 -30.48 17.47
N LEU A 384 17.56 -29.16 17.31
CA LEU A 384 16.72 -28.26 16.51
C LEU A 384 16.76 -28.66 15.02
N LEU A 385 17.92 -28.97 14.49
CA LEU A 385 18.01 -29.33 13.07
C LEU A 385 17.45 -30.72 12.79
N ASN A 386 17.67 -31.69 13.69
CA ASN A 386 17.14 -33.06 13.55
C ASN A 386 17.31 -33.64 12.14
N GLY A 387 18.51 -33.51 11.55
CA GLY A 387 18.79 -33.97 10.18
C GLY A 387 18.29 -33.07 9.04
N THR A 388 17.66 -31.95 9.34
CA THR A 388 17.21 -30.95 8.34
C THR A 388 18.41 -30.40 7.57
N LYS A 389 18.34 -30.40 6.24
CA LYS A 389 19.39 -29.87 5.35
C LYS A 389 19.04 -28.52 4.73
N GLN A 390 17.78 -28.11 4.79
CA GLN A 390 17.29 -26.85 4.24
C GLN A 390 16.22 -26.25 5.16
N ALA A 391 16.21 -24.92 5.29
CA ALA A 391 15.21 -24.20 6.08
C ALA A 391 15.08 -22.74 5.63
N ASN A 392 13.87 -22.19 5.79
CA ASN A 392 13.63 -20.75 5.69
C ASN A 392 14.09 -20.09 6.99
N ILE A 393 15.03 -19.15 6.92
CA ILE A 393 15.62 -18.52 8.10
C ILE A 393 15.18 -17.05 8.17
N ALA A 394 14.59 -16.69 9.31
CA ALA A 394 14.31 -15.31 9.68
C ALA A 394 15.01 -14.95 10.99
N VAL A 395 15.44 -13.72 11.14
CA VAL A 395 16.07 -13.21 12.37
C VAL A 395 15.40 -11.91 12.81
N ARG A 396 15.17 -11.79 14.12
CA ARG A 396 14.62 -10.59 14.75
C ARG A 396 15.33 -10.32 16.06
N ASN A 397 15.95 -9.17 16.20
CA ASN A 397 16.79 -8.85 17.36
C ASN A 397 17.75 -10.00 17.71
N PHE A 398 18.59 -10.38 16.77
CA PHE A 398 19.51 -11.52 16.89
C PHE A 398 20.92 -11.11 16.44
N PRO A 399 22.00 -11.60 17.07
CA PRO A 399 23.37 -11.13 16.81
C PRO A 399 23.92 -11.52 15.42
N LEU A 400 23.27 -12.43 14.71
CA LEU A 400 23.66 -12.86 13.36
C LEU A 400 22.58 -12.48 12.35
N THR A 401 22.99 -12.09 11.15
CA THR A 401 22.07 -11.95 10.02
C THR A 401 21.58 -13.32 9.52
N ALA A 402 20.48 -13.38 8.80
CA ALA A 402 19.94 -14.64 8.25
C ALA A 402 20.96 -15.37 7.35
N PRO A 403 21.71 -14.70 6.45
CA PRO A 403 22.78 -15.35 5.67
C PRO A 403 23.93 -15.90 6.55
N GLN A 404 24.34 -15.16 7.60
CA GLN A 404 25.38 -15.62 8.53
C GLN A 404 24.92 -16.84 9.32
N LEU A 405 23.67 -16.82 9.82
CA LEU A 405 23.07 -17.94 10.53
C LEU A 405 22.97 -19.17 9.63
N ARG A 406 22.51 -19.01 8.38
CA ARG A 406 22.43 -20.06 7.36
C ARG A 406 23.80 -20.72 7.13
N LYS A 407 24.82 -19.92 6.92
CA LYS A 407 26.20 -20.41 6.74
C LYS A 407 26.69 -21.18 7.97
N LYS A 408 26.46 -20.65 9.18
CA LYS A 408 26.87 -21.29 10.44
C LYS A 408 26.17 -22.63 10.66
N LEU A 409 24.88 -22.73 10.33
CA LEU A 409 24.08 -23.96 10.45
C LEU A 409 24.26 -24.93 9.27
N LYS A 410 24.94 -24.50 8.20
CA LYS A 410 25.17 -25.28 6.96
C LYS A 410 23.86 -25.75 6.31
N LEU A 411 22.87 -24.85 6.21
CA LEU A 411 21.57 -25.12 5.64
C LEU A 411 21.43 -24.50 4.23
N ALA A 412 20.77 -25.21 3.34
CA ALA A 412 20.25 -24.66 2.08
C ALA A 412 18.99 -23.83 2.35
N ASP A 413 18.58 -22.99 1.39
CA ASP A 413 17.36 -22.21 1.48
C ASP A 413 16.14 -23.02 1.12
N GLY A 414 14.97 -22.70 1.73
CA GLY A 414 13.68 -23.30 1.43
C GLY A 414 13.32 -24.51 2.29
N GLY A 415 12.39 -25.32 1.80
CA GLY A 415 11.82 -26.46 2.54
C GLY A 415 10.69 -26.08 3.50
N PRO A 416 10.09 -27.06 4.19
CA PRO A 416 8.94 -26.87 5.05
C PRO A 416 9.29 -26.29 6.44
N VAL A 417 10.57 -26.36 6.85
CA VAL A 417 11.02 -25.90 8.16
C VAL A 417 11.32 -24.41 8.13
N TYR A 418 10.85 -23.70 9.15
CA TYR A 418 11.21 -22.30 9.43
C TYR A 418 12.03 -22.23 10.72
N LEU A 419 13.13 -21.46 10.68
CA LEU A 419 13.97 -21.20 11.83
C LEU A 419 14.00 -19.71 12.12
N PHE A 420 13.50 -19.33 13.29
CA PHE A 420 13.56 -17.96 13.78
C PHE A 420 14.66 -17.80 14.80
N GLY A 421 15.63 -16.91 14.52
CA GLY A 421 16.61 -16.47 15.49
C GLY A 421 16.13 -15.19 16.17
N THR A 422 16.02 -15.18 17.50
CA THR A 422 15.53 -14.02 18.25
C THR A 422 16.15 -13.96 19.65
N THR A 423 15.92 -12.82 20.33
CA THR A 423 16.27 -12.63 21.75
C THR A 423 14.98 -12.62 22.55
N MET A 424 14.87 -13.53 23.50
CA MET A 424 13.72 -13.63 24.40
C MET A 424 13.81 -12.63 25.56
N GLN A 425 12.73 -12.49 26.32
CA GLN A 425 12.75 -11.84 27.63
C GLN A 425 13.82 -12.52 28.49
N GLY A 426 14.65 -11.71 29.20
CA GLY A 426 15.81 -12.22 29.91
C GLY A 426 17.12 -12.22 29.12
N CYS A 427 17.09 -11.73 27.87
CA CYS A 427 18.26 -11.56 26.99
C CYS A 427 18.90 -12.85 26.45
N ASP A 428 18.21 -13.99 26.51
CA ASP A 428 18.66 -15.23 25.91
C ASP A 428 18.48 -15.22 24.39
N HIS A 429 19.56 -15.51 23.66
CA HIS A 429 19.52 -15.71 22.22
C HIS A 429 19.07 -17.14 21.90
N VAL A 430 17.90 -17.28 21.27
CA VAL A 430 17.31 -18.58 20.98
C VAL A 430 17.04 -18.76 19.49
N LEU A 431 16.97 -20.03 19.10
CA LEU A 431 16.44 -20.47 17.83
C LEU A 431 15.10 -21.20 18.10
N LEU A 432 14.07 -20.83 17.31
CA LEU A 432 12.81 -21.52 17.30
C LEU A 432 12.71 -22.28 15.98
N ARG A 433 12.55 -23.60 16.08
CA ARG A 433 12.17 -24.45 14.95
C ARG A 433 10.67 -24.47 14.85
N THR A 434 10.14 -24.20 13.67
CA THR A 434 8.71 -24.04 13.46
C THR A 434 8.28 -24.61 12.10
N SER A 435 6.99 -24.93 11.98
CA SER A 435 6.29 -25.22 10.73
C SER A 435 5.14 -24.23 10.53
N LYS A 436 4.86 -23.86 9.28
CA LYS A 436 3.78 -22.91 8.95
C LYS A 436 2.41 -23.56 9.24
N ILE A 437 1.49 -22.80 9.85
CA ILE A 437 0.08 -23.20 10.08
C ILE A 437 -0.83 -22.52 9.06
#